data_c4a2367bbc78e0589b98dd4aba6a74be
#
_entry.id   c4a2367bbc78e0589b98dd4aba6a74be
#
_cell.length_a   1.000
_cell.length_b   1.000
_cell.length_c   1.000
_cell.angle_alpha   90.00
_cell.angle_beta   90.00
_cell.angle_gamma   90.00
#
_symmetry.space_group_name_H-M   'P 1'
#
loop_
_entity.id
_entity.type
_entity.pdbx_description
1 polymer ?
#
loop_
_entity_poly.entity_id
_entity_poly.type
_entity_poly.pdbx_seq_one_letter_code
_entity_poly.pdbx_strand_id
1 'polypeptide(L)'
;LGDVYKRQLFPLVGGLGIFLLGMKSMSDGMQAVAGARLRTLISWVTSHRYLATGVGIFVTCVVQSSSITTVMVVGFVNSGVMQLSQALGVIMGANIGTTITGWILVLKVGKYGLPILGWAAFSYLFSRDQRWRYWSMSIMGVGMVFFGLELMKDGCSVIKEMEGFESWFKSFTASNYPGILGCALVGCFLTTIVQSSSATLGITISLASQGVITYE
;
A
#
# COMPACT_ATOMS: atom_id res chain seq x y z
N LEU A 1 13.44 -19.98 25.46
CA LEU A 1 12.38 -19.97 24.41
C LEU A 1 11.61 -18.64 24.41
N GLY A 2 11.08 -18.13 25.55
CA GLY A 2 10.28 -16.91 25.60
C GLY A 2 10.99 -15.64 25.15
N ASP A 3 12.29 -15.49 25.37
CA ASP A 3 13.05 -14.29 25.02
C ASP A 3 13.42 -14.25 23.51
N VAL A 4 13.57 -15.39 22.88
CA VAL A 4 13.80 -15.50 21.44
C VAL A 4 12.57 -15.04 20.67
N TYR A 5 11.38 -15.51 21.06
CA TYR A 5 10.12 -15.10 20.44
C TYR A 5 9.83 -13.60 20.63
N LYS A 6 10.12 -13.03 21.79
CA LYS A 6 9.95 -11.59 22.04
C LYS A 6 10.85 -10.74 21.15
N ARG A 7 12.14 -11.12 21.04
CA ARG A 7 13.09 -10.39 20.18
C ARG A 7 12.74 -10.35 18.71
N GLN A 8 11.92 -11.28 18.25
CA GLN A 8 11.56 -11.46 16.85
C GLN A 8 10.16 -10.93 16.52
N LEU A 9 9.23 -11.02 17.48
CA LEU A 9 7.90 -10.42 17.35
C LEU A 9 7.97 -8.88 17.31
N PHE A 10 8.90 -8.27 18.05
CA PHE A 10 9.05 -6.81 18.07
C PHE A 10 9.45 -6.22 16.71
N PRO A 11 10.42 -6.76 15.94
CA PRO A 11 10.71 -6.30 14.59
C PRO A 11 9.53 -6.47 13.63
N LEU A 12 8.74 -7.54 13.77
CA LEU A 12 7.57 -7.78 12.93
C LEU A 12 6.49 -6.72 13.19
N VAL A 13 6.10 -6.54 14.45
CA VAL A 13 5.06 -5.56 14.83
C VAL A 13 5.56 -4.12 14.61
N GLY A 14 6.81 -3.84 14.97
CA GLY A 14 7.43 -2.54 14.73
C GLY A 14 7.61 -2.25 13.25
N GLY A 15 8.04 -3.25 12.46
CA GLY A 15 8.16 -3.15 11.01
C GLY A 15 6.82 -2.88 10.34
N LEU A 16 5.76 -3.58 10.76
CA LEU A 16 4.40 -3.33 10.28
C LEU A 16 3.92 -1.92 10.62
N GLY A 17 4.16 -1.46 11.84
CA GLY A 17 3.81 -0.10 12.26
C GLY A 17 4.53 0.96 11.43
N ILE A 18 5.84 0.82 11.21
CA ILE A 18 6.65 1.72 10.39
C ILE A 18 6.19 1.67 8.92
N PHE A 19 5.88 0.47 8.40
CA PHE A 19 5.37 0.29 7.05
C PHE A 19 4.04 1.03 6.84
N LEU A 20 3.07 0.85 7.74
CA LEU A 20 1.76 1.50 7.68
C LEU A 20 1.87 3.03 7.80
N LEU A 21 2.73 3.51 8.71
CA LEU A 21 3.00 4.93 8.86
C LEU A 21 3.68 5.50 7.61
N GLY A 22 4.60 4.74 7.02
CA GLY A 22 5.27 5.09 5.76
C GLY A 22 4.28 5.23 4.61
N MET A 23 3.39 4.25 4.42
CA MET A 23 2.33 4.30 3.41
C MET A 23 1.43 5.53 3.60
N LYS A 24 1.03 5.82 4.83
CA LYS A 24 0.23 7.00 5.15
C LYS A 24 0.98 8.29 4.83
N SER A 25 2.22 8.44 5.32
CA SER A 25 3.03 9.65 5.11
C SER A 25 3.31 9.90 3.62
N MET A 26 3.57 8.83 2.85
CA MET A 26 3.75 8.91 1.40
C MET A 26 2.47 9.43 0.72
N SER A 27 1.31 8.85 1.06
CA SER A 27 0.01 9.23 0.51
C SER A 27 -0.37 10.67 0.88
N ASP A 28 -0.25 11.04 2.16
CA ASP A 28 -0.61 12.37 2.65
C ASP A 28 0.27 13.47 2.02
N GLY A 29 1.58 13.22 1.90
CA GLY A 29 2.50 14.13 1.24
C GLY A 29 2.18 14.32 -0.24
N MET A 30 1.94 13.24 -0.99
CA MET A 30 1.57 13.31 -2.41
C MET A 30 0.22 14.01 -2.62
N GLN A 31 -0.76 13.77 -1.75
CA GLN A 31 -2.04 14.47 -1.79
C GLN A 31 -1.90 15.97 -1.56
N ALA A 32 -1.08 16.38 -0.60
CA ALA A 32 -0.85 17.78 -0.30
C ALA A 32 -0.19 18.52 -1.49
N VAL A 33 0.72 17.84 -2.22
CA VAL A 33 1.39 18.42 -3.39
C VAL A 33 0.50 18.43 -4.63
N ALA A 34 -0.19 17.34 -4.91
CA ALA A 34 -0.85 17.09 -6.19
C ALA A 34 -2.38 17.22 -6.13
N GLY A 35 -3.00 17.19 -4.96
CA GLY A 35 -4.45 17.01 -4.79
C GLY A 35 -5.35 17.97 -5.56
N ALA A 36 -5.00 19.27 -5.59
CA ALA A 36 -5.78 20.25 -6.34
C ALA A 36 -5.75 20.00 -7.86
N ARG A 37 -4.57 19.66 -8.40
CA ARG A 37 -4.40 19.36 -9.83
C ARG A 37 -5.10 18.06 -10.21
N LEU A 38 -5.06 17.07 -9.34
CA LEU A 38 -5.71 15.78 -9.57
C LEU A 38 -7.23 15.90 -9.56
N ARG A 39 -7.81 16.73 -8.68
CA ARG A 39 -9.24 17.06 -8.71
C ARG A 39 -9.65 17.68 -10.05
N THR A 40 -8.88 18.64 -10.56
CA THR A 40 -9.14 19.26 -11.87
C THR A 40 -9.02 18.21 -13.00
N LEU A 41 -8.06 17.30 -12.91
CA LEU A 41 -7.88 16.25 -13.90
C LEU A 41 -9.07 15.28 -13.95
N ILE A 42 -9.59 14.87 -12.80
CA ILE A 42 -10.78 14.04 -12.70
C ILE A 42 -12.01 14.75 -13.24
N SER A 43 -12.18 16.05 -12.94
CA SER A 43 -13.33 16.82 -13.42
C SER A 43 -13.35 17.04 -14.95
N TRP A 44 -12.20 16.96 -15.62
CA TRP A 44 -12.11 17.12 -17.09
C TRP A 44 -12.47 15.86 -17.85
N VAL A 45 -12.58 14.72 -17.20
CA VAL A 45 -12.89 13.43 -17.84
C VAL A 45 -14.38 13.33 -18.06
N THR A 46 -14.86 14.01 -19.10
CA THR A 46 -16.31 14.14 -19.34
C THR A 46 -16.88 13.25 -20.43
N SER A 47 -16.07 12.59 -21.29
CA SER A 47 -16.62 12.04 -22.54
C SER A 47 -16.47 10.55 -22.74
N HIS A 48 -15.42 9.89 -22.26
CA HIS A 48 -15.15 8.49 -22.57
C HIS A 48 -14.77 7.65 -21.35
N ARG A 49 -15.48 6.52 -21.14
CA ARG A 49 -15.23 5.57 -20.05
C ARG A 49 -13.78 5.08 -19.98
N TYR A 50 -13.12 4.89 -21.12
CA TYR A 50 -11.71 4.47 -21.18
C TYR A 50 -10.75 5.56 -20.69
N LEU A 51 -11.00 6.81 -21.03
CA LEU A 51 -10.22 7.94 -20.51
C LEU A 51 -10.44 8.09 -19.01
N ALA A 52 -11.68 7.90 -18.53
CA ALA A 52 -12.00 7.89 -17.12
C ALA A 52 -11.19 6.84 -16.36
N THR A 53 -11.10 5.61 -16.90
CA THR A 53 -10.28 4.54 -16.32
C THR A 53 -8.80 4.91 -16.32
N GLY A 54 -8.26 5.45 -17.41
CA GLY A 54 -6.87 5.90 -17.48
C GLY A 54 -6.53 6.98 -16.45
N VAL A 55 -7.43 7.95 -16.27
CA VAL A 55 -7.28 8.99 -15.23
C VAL A 55 -7.37 8.38 -13.83
N GLY A 56 -8.29 7.44 -13.59
CA GLY A 56 -8.38 6.74 -12.32
C GLY A 56 -7.09 6.00 -11.97
N ILE A 57 -6.49 5.29 -12.94
CA ILE A 57 -5.17 4.65 -12.79
C ILE A 57 -4.12 5.69 -12.39
N PHE A 58 -3.98 6.74 -13.18
CA PHE A 58 -2.96 7.76 -12.98
C PHE A 58 -3.09 8.46 -11.62
N VAL A 59 -4.32 8.89 -11.27
CA VAL A 59 -4.58 9.56 -10.00
C VAL A 59 -4.22 8.66 -8.82
N THR A 60 -4.64 7.39 -8.86
CA THR A 60 -4.36 6.46 -7.78
C THR A 60 -2.88 6.09 -7.70
N CYS A 61 -2.18 5.98 -8.82
CA CYS A 61 -0.71 5.82 -8.84
C CYS A 61 0.00 6.96 -8.12
N VAL A 62 -0.49 8.19 -8.30
CA VAL A 62 0.11 9.38 -7.67
C VAL A 62 -0.30 9.48 -6.20
N VAL A 63 -1.60 9.38 -5.90
CA VAL A 63 -2.14 9.51 -4.54
C VAL A 63 -1.82 8.31 -3.66
N GLN A 64 -1.59 7.14 -4.27
CA GLN A 64 -1.36 5.86 -3.58
C GLN A 64 -2.55 5.44 -2.68
N SER A 65 -3.75 5.95 -2.97
CA SER A 65 -4.98 5.63 -2.22
C SER A 65 -6.20 5.62 -3.14
N SER A 66 -6.73 4.42 -3.42
CA SER A 66 -7.96 4.26 -4.19
C SER A 66 -9.19 4.75 -3.43
N SER A 67 -9.20 4.65 -2.09
CA SER A 67 -10.29 5.13 -1.26
C SER A 67 -10.48 6.65 -1.40
N ILE A 68 -9.40 7.41 -1.38
CA ILE A 68 -9.46 8.88 -1.56
C ILE A 68 -9.93 9.24 -2.95
N THR A 69 -9.42 8.55 -3.98
CA THR A 69 -9.89 8.74 -5.36
C THR A 69 -11.39 8.45 -5.47
N THR A 70 -11.87 7.38 -4.85
CA THR A 70 -13.29 7.01 -4.84
C THR A 70 -14.14 8.08 -4.14
N VAL A 71 -13.73 8.55 -2.95
CA VAL A 71 -14.46 9.61 -2.21
C VAL A 71 -14.53 10.90 -3.03
N MET A 72 -13.45 11.30 -3.70
CA MET A 72 -13.46 12.47 -4.60
C MET A 72 -14.47 12.28 -5.73
N VAL A 73 -14.49 11.12 -6.36
CA VAL A 73 -15.42 10.81 -7.47
C VAL A 73 -16.87 10.81 -6.99
N VAL A 74 -17.17 10.23 -5.83
CA VAL A 74 -18.51 10.28 -5.23
C VAL A 74 -18.93 11.72 -4.99
N GLY A 75 -18.02 12.57 -4.48
CA GLY A 75 -18.28 14.00 -4.31
C GLY A 75 -18.61 14.70 -5.63
N PHE A 76 -17.91 14.37 -6.74
CA PHE A 76 -18.19 14.94 -8.05
C PHE A 76 -19.54 14.48 -8.64
N VAL A 77 -19.93 13.22 -8.41
CA VAL A 77 -21.25 12.73 -8.82
C VAL A 77 -22.36 13.44 -8.03
N ASN A 78 -22.19 13.55 -6.72
CA ASN A 78 -23.17 14.21 -5.85
C ASN A 78 -23.34 15.71 -6.17
N SER A 79 -22.27 16.37 -6.60
CA SER A 79 -22.32 17.78 -7.01
C SER A 79 -22.76 17.98 -8.47
N GLY A 80 -23.08 16.92 -9.21
CA GLY A 80 -23.49 16.98 -10.61
C GLY A 80 -22.38 17.30 -11.61
N VAL A 81 -21.11 17.33 -11.16
CA VAL A 81 -19.94 17.60 -12.01
C VAL A 81 -19.60 16.38 -12.88
N MET A 82 -19.96 15.19 -12.45
CA MET A 82 -19.63 13.92 -13.12
C MET A 82 -20.84 13.00 -13.19
N GLN A 83 -21.00 12.29 -14.32
CA GLN A 83 -22.03 11.25 -14.46
C GLN A 83 -21.55 9.93 -13.80
N LEU A 84 -22.52 9.13 -13.35
CA LEU A 84 -22.25 7.83 -12.72
C LEU A 84 -21.43 6.89 -13.62
N SER A 85 -21.70 6.88 -14.93
CA SER A 85 -20.97 6.04 -15.90
C SER A 85 -19.47 6.39 -15.99
N GLN A 86 -19.13 7.66 -15.86
CA GLN A 86 -17.76 8.16 -15.83
C GLN A 86 -17.10 7.83 -14.49
N ALA A 87 -17.85 8.02 -13.41
CA ALA A 87 -17.41 7.69 -12.05
C ALA A 87 -17.00 6.21 -11.92
N LEU A 88 -17.79 5.30 -12.48
CA LEU A 88 -17.46 3.87 -12.51
C LEU A 88 -16.14 3.62 -13.25
N GLY A 89 -15.88 4.32 -14.37
CA GLY A 89 -14.61 4.23 -15.07
C GLY A 89 -13.43 4.65 -14.21
N VAL A 90 -13.52 5.79 -13.50
CA VAL A 90 -12.46 6.26 -12.60
C VAL A 90 -12.25 5.29 -11.44
N ILE A 91 -13.31 4.74 -10.83
CA ILE A 91 -13.21 3.79 -9.71
C ILE A 91 -12.55 2.49 -10.16
N MET A 92 -12.92 1.95 -11.33
CA MET A 92 -12.25 0.78 -11.90
C MET A 92 -10.77 1.04 -12.17
N GLY A 93 -10.45 2.22 -12.72
CA GLY A 93 -9.07 2.67 -12.90
C GLY A 93 -8.31 2.80 -11.58
N ALA A 94 -8.94 3.32 -10.55
CA ALA A 94 -8.34 3.46 -9.23
C ALA A 94 -7.94 2.09 -8.64
N ASN A 95 -8.77 1.07 -8.81
CA ASN A 95 -8.44 -0.29 -8.37
C ASN A 95 -7.23 -0.86 -9.13
N ILE A 96 -7.15 -0.64 -10.45
CA ILE A 96 -5.98 -1.03 -11.25
C ILE A 96 -4.75 -0.24 -10.79
N GLY A 97 -4.87 1.07 -10.55
CA GLY A 97 -3.78 1.94 -10.08
C GLY A 97 -3.16 1.49 -8.77
N THR A 98 -3.94 0.87 -7.88
CA THR A 98 -3.45 0.32 -6.61
C THR A 98 -2.44 -0.82 -6.83
N THR A 99 -2.50 -1.56 -7.93
CA THR A 99 -1.56 -2.65 -8.21
C THR A 99 -0.13 -2.16 -8.43
N ILE A 100 0.06 -0.90 -8.85
CA ILE A 100 1.39 -0.29 -9.04
C ILE A 100 2.13 -0.21 -7.70
N THR A 101 1.42 -0.02 -6.60
CA THR A 101 2.02 -0.08 -5.25
C THR A 101 2.71 -1.43 -5.04
N GLY A 102 2.07 -2.53 -5.45
CA GLY A 102 2.67 -3.86 -5.36
C GLY A 102 3.99 -3.97 -6.14
N TRP A 103 4.06 -3.42 -7.34
CA TRP A 103 5.29 -3.40 -8.14
C TRP A 103 6.41 -2.61 -7.45
N ILE A 104 6.08 -1.49 -6.81
CA ILE A 104 7.05 -0.69 -6.04
C ILE A 104 7.57 -1.51 -4.85
N LEU A 105 6.69 -2.22 -4.15
CA LEU A 105 7.04 -3.03 -2.97
C LEU A 105 7.95 -4.23 -3.30
N VAL A 106 7.85 -4.78 -4.51
CA VAL A 106 8.71 -5.90 -4.97
C VAL A 106 10.13 -5.43 -5.31
N LEU A 107 10.35 -4.13 -5.52
CA LEU A 107 11.70 -3.61 -5.80
C LEU A 107 12.64 -3.93 -4.62
N LYS A 108 13.77 -4.57 -4.92
CA LYS A 108 14.80 -4.94 -3.91
C LYS A 108 15.61 -3.72 -3.43
N VAL A 109 14.91 -2.67 -3.00
CA VAL A 109 15.50 -1.38 -2.57
C VAL A 109 15.57 -1.26 -1.04
N GLY A 110 15.23 -2.33 -0.30
CA GLY A 110 15.16 -2.33 1.16
C GLY A 110 16.42 -1.78 1.83
N LYS A 111 17.61 -2.11 1.31
CA LYS A 111 18.91 -1.61 1.78
C LYS A 111 19.05 -0.08 1.75
N TYR A 112 18.30 0.59 0.88
CA TYR A 112 18.32 2.05 0.75
C TYR A 112 17.21 2.73 1.57
N GLY A 113 16.33 1.97 2.21
CA GLY A 113 15.22 2.51 3.01
C GLY A 113 15.69 3.45 4.11
N LEU A 114 16.69 3.04 4.90
CA LEU A 114 17.26 3.87 5.98
C LEU A 114 17.96 5.16 5.48
N PRO A 115 18.86 5.12 4.49
CA PRO A 115 19.45 6.34 3.93
C PRO A 115 18.40 7.32 3.37
N ILE A 116 17.40 6.80 2.64
CA ILE A 116 16.31 7.62 2.09
C ILE A 116 15.50 8.25 3.23
N LEU A 117 15.14 7.47 4.23
CA LEU A 117 14.42 7.93 5.42
C LEU A 117 15.18 9.04 6.13
N GLY A 118 16.49 8.83 6.41
CA GLY A 118 17.31 9.79 7.11
C GLY A 118 17.43 11.11 6.35
N TRP A 119 17.80 11.08 5.08
CA TRP A 119 17.90 12.29 4.25
C TRP A 119 16.59 13.05 4.14
N ALA A 120 15.50 12.33 3.88
CA ALA A 120 14.18 12.94 3.76
C ALA A 120 13.67 13.50 5.09
N ALA A 121 13.97 12.85 6.23
CA ALA A 121 13.62 13.35 7.56
C ALA A 121 14.35 14.67 7.88
N PHE A 122 15.65 14.76 7.58
CA PHE A 122 16.40 16.02 7.70
C PHE A 122 15.80 17.11 6.81
N SER A 123 15.52 16.79 5.56
CA SER A 123 14.88 17.73 4.63
C SER A 123 13.50 18.19 5.14
N TYR A 124 12.69 17.28 5.70
CA TYR A 124 11.38 17.60 6.28
C TYR A 124 11.48 18.55 7.47
N LEU A 125 12.44 18.32 8.38
CA LEU A 125 12.62 19.11 9.60
C LEU A 125 13.17 20.52 9.34
N PHE A 126 14.12 20.64 8.39
CA PHE A 126 14.81 21.91 8.14
C PHE A 126 14.21 22.72 6.98
N SER A 127 13.24 22.16 6.25
CA SER A 127 12.59 22.88 5.17
C SER A 127 11.65 23.97 5.70
N ARG A 128 11.83 25.20 5.21
CA ARG A 128 10.95 26.34 5.47
C ARG A 128 9.78 26.41 4.47
N ASP A 129 9.95 25.86 3.27
CA ASP A 129 8.93 25.87 2.23
C ASP A 129 7.96 24.70 2.44
N GLN A 130 6.67 25.05 2.52
CA GLN A 130 5.56 24.12 2.71
C GLN A 130 5.54 23.03 1.62
N ARG A 131 5.81 23.40 0.37
CA ARG A 131 5.80 22.48 -0.78
C ARG A 131 6.95 21.46 -0.69
N TRP A 132 8.15 21.91 -0.37
CA TRP A 132 9.30 21.05 -0.13
C TRP A 132 9.09 20.11 1.06
N ARG A 133 8.44 20.60 2.10
CA ARG A 133 8.09 19.80 3.27
C ARG A 133 7.17 18.63 2.92
N TYR A 134 6.16 18.84 2.08
CA TYR A 134 5.29 17.75 1.63
C TYR A 134 6.00 16.75 0.72
N TRP A 135 6.89 17.21 -0.17
CA TRP A 135 7.73 16.32 -0.95
C TRP A 135 8.65 15.48 -0.07
N SER A 136 9.31 16.09 0.90
CA SER A 136 10.17 15.39 1.88
C SER A 136 9.38 14.38 2.69
N MET A 137 8.14 14.71 3.09
CA MET A 137 7.23 13.79 3.78
C MET A 137 6.90 12.56 2.91
N SER A 138 6.66 12.74 1.62
CA SER A 138 6.41 11.63 0.69
C SER A 138 7.62 10.73 0.55
N ILE A 139 8.81 11.31 0.36
CA ILE A 139 10.07 10.56 0.21
C ILE A 139 10.42 9.84 1.53
N MET A 140 10.21 10.50 2.65
CA MET A 140 10.35 9.89 3.98
C MET A 140 9.42 8.68 4.14
N GLY A 141 8.16 8.81 3.69
CA GLY A 141 7.21 7.71 3.66
C GLY A 141 7.69 6.52 2.84
N VAL A 142 8.28 6.76 1.66
CA VAL A 142 8.90 5.69 0.84
C VAL A 142 10.04 5.01 1.61
N GLY A 143 10.91 5.77 2.26
CA GLY A 143 11.98 5.22 3.11
C GLY A 143 11.45 4.34 4.23
N MET A 144 10.39 4.81 4.93
CA MET A 144 9.72 4.05 5.99
C MET A 144 9.08 2.76 5.47
N VAL A 145 8.46 2.78 4.28
CA VAL A 145 7.86 1.59 3.65
C VAL A 145 8.93 0.52 3.42
N PHE A 146 10.05 0.87 2.80
CA PHE A 146 11.11 -0.10 2.54
C PHE A 146 11.81 -0.59 3.81
N PHE A 147 12.03 0.30 4.76
CA PHE A 147 12.62 -0.07 6.04
C PHE A 147 11.68 -0.97 6.86
N GLY A 148 10.38 -0.64 6.90
CA GLY A 148 9.38 -1.47 7.56
C GLY A 148 9.26 -2.86 6.94
N LEU A 149 9.31 -2.97 5.60
CA LEU A 149 9.35 -4.27 4.90
C LEU A 149 10.58 -5.08 5.26
N GLU A 150 11.76 -4.47 5.39
CA GLU A 150 12.99 -5.16 5.79
C GLU A 150 12.88 -5.71 7.21
N LEU A 151 12.40 -4.90 8.16
CA LEU A 151 12.13 -5.35 9.53
C LEU A 151 11.10 -6.47 9.59
N MET A 152 10.06 -6.41 8.77
CA MET A 152 9.04 -7.48 8.69
C MET A 152 9.64 -8.77 8.16
N LYS A 153 10.54 -8.72 7.16
CA LYS A 153 11.23 -9.89 6.64
C LYS A 153 12.05 -10.57 7.73
N ASP A 154 12.82 -9.79 8.49
CA ASP A 154 13.64 -10.33 9.57
C ASP A 154 12.76 -10.99 10.66
N GLY A 155 11.62 -10.39 10.99
CA GLY A 155 10.65 -10.95 11.93
C GLY A 155 9.94 -12.22 11.43
N CYS A 156 9.61 -12.27 10.13
CA CYS A 156 8.91 -13.40 9.52
C CYS A 156 9.78 -14.66 9.39
N SER A 157 11.11 -14.54 9.36
CA SER A 157 12.01 -15.69 9.26
C SER A 157 11.81 -16.72 10.38
N VAL A 158 11.36 -16.27 11.54
CA VAL A 158 11.13 -17.08 12.73
C VAL A 158 9.77 -17.74 12.75
N ILE A 159 8.77 -17.08 12.17
CA ILE A 159 7.44 -17.67 12.04
C ILE A 159 7.52 -18.97 11.22
N LYS A 160 8.45 -19.03 10.27
CA LYS A 160 8.73 -20.23 9.46
C LYS A 160 9.27 -21.41 10.28
N GLU A 161 9.98 -21.15 11.38
CA GLU A 161 10.52 -22.19 12.28
C GLU A 161 9.54 -22.72 13.30
N MET A 162 8.31 -22.13 13.40
CA MET A 162 7.28 -22.60 14.32
C MET A 162 6.60 -23.84 13.81
N GLU A 163 6.77 -24.96 14.53
CA GLU A 163 6.02 -26.21 14.28
C GLU A 163 4.51 -25.95 14.31
N GLY A 164 3.81 -26.28 13.23
CA GLY A 164 2.36 -26.09 13.10
C GLY A 164 1.94 -24.89 12.25
N PHE A 165 2.74 -23.82 12.15
CA PHE A 165 2.40 -22.67 11.33
C PHE A 165 2.44 -23.03 9.85
N GLU A 166 3.46 -23.77 9.42
CA GLU A 166 3.60 -24.27 8.05
C GLU A 166 2.44 -25.19 7.64
N SER A 167 1.98 -26.06 8.55
CA SER A 167 0.86 -26.96 8.28
C SER A 167 -0.48 -26.20 8.16
N TRP A 168 -0.65 -25.13 8.93
CA TRP A 168 -1.84 -24.28 8.87
C TRP A 168 -1.90 -23.51 7.54
N PHE A 169 -0.78 -22.94 7.09
CA PHE A 169 -0.71 -22.26 5.81
C PHE A 169 -0.84 -23.21 4.60
N LYS A 170 -0.29 -24.44 4.69
CA LYS A 170 -0.45 -25.48 3.65
C LYS A 170 -1.92 -25.87 3.45
N SER A 171 -2.77 -25.67 4.45
CA SER A 171 -4.23 -25.90 4.33
C SER A 171 -4.92 -24.89 3.41
N PHE A 172 -4.30 -23.74 3.14
CA PHE A 172 -4.80 -22.69 2.25
C PHE A 172 -4.13 -22.71 0.87
N THR A 173 -3.78 -23.89 0.38
CA THR A 173 -3.20 -24.03 -0.97
C THR A 173 -4.26 -23.75 -2.03
N ALA A 174 -3.97 -22.88 -2.99
CA ALA A 174 -4.90 -22.46 -4.03
C ALA A 174 -5.10 -23.50 -5.15
N SER A 175 -4.74 -24.77 -4.93
CA SER A 175 -4.87 -25.85 -5.90
C SER A 175 -6.31 -26.28 -6.23
N ASN A 176 -7.27 -25.92 -5.35
CA ASN A 176 -8.69 -26.25 -5.50
C ASN A 176 -9.57 -25.02 -5.31
N TYR A 177 -10.78 -25.00 -5.93
CA TYR A 177 -11.74 -23.90 -5.74
C TYR A 177 -12.00 -23.49 -4.28
N PRO A 178 -12.18 -24.43 -3.32
CA PRO A 178 -12.32 -24.09 -1.91
C PRO A 178 -11.09 -23.40 -1.33
N GLY A 179 -9.87 -23.78 -1.75
CA GLY A 179 -8.61 -23.16 -1.32
C GLY A 179 -8.49 -21.72 -1.84
N ILE A 180 -8.82 -21.48 -3.10
CA ILE A 180 -8.85 -20.12 -3.69
C ILE A 180 -9.83 -19.23 -2.93
N LEU A 181 -11.03 -19.73 -2.65
CA LEU A 181 -12.02 -18.99 -1.87
C LEU A 181 -11.54 -18.71 -0.45
N GLY A 182 -10.89 -19.68 0.19
CA GLY A 182 -10.26 -19.51 1.50
C GLY A 182 -9.20 -18.41 1.51
N CYS A 183 -8.26 -18.41 0.55
CA CYS A 183 -7.26 -17.35 0.39
C CYS A 183 -7.90 -15.97 0.17
N ALA A 184 -8.94 -15.90 -0.66
CA ALA A 184 -9.68 -14.66 -0.91
C ALA A 184 -10.36 -14.14 0.37
N LEU A 185 -10.97 -15.02 1.17
CA LEU A 185 -11.60 -14.66 2.45
C LEU A 185 -10.58 -14.17 3.48
N VAL A 186 -9.42 -14.82 3.58
CA VAL A 186 -8.32 -14.38 4.46
C VAL A 186 -7.83 -12.99 4.04
N GLY A 187 -7.60 -12.77 2.74
CA GLY A 187 -7.20 -11.46 2.22
C GLY A 187 -8.25 -10.37 2.48
N CYS A 188 -9.52 -10.71 2.31
CA CYS A 188 -10.66 -9.83 2.62
C CYS A 188 -10.69 -9.46 4.11
N PHE A 189 -10.57 -10.45 4.98
CA PHE A 189 -10.55 -10.27 6.43
C PHE A 189 -9.38 -9.40 6.90
N LEU A 190 -8.17 -9.68 6.42
CA LEU A 190 -6.98 -8.87 6.71
C LEU A 190 -7.15 -7.42 6.23
N THR A 191 -7.65 -7.23 5.00
CA THR A 191 -7.89 -5.89 4.46
C THR A 191 -8.96 -5.14 5.26
N THR A 192 -9.98 -5.83 5.76
CA THR A 192 -11.02 -5.23 6.61
C THR A 192 -10.46 -4.73 7.94
N ILE A 193 -9.53 -5.49 8.55
CA ILE A 193 -8.86 -5.09 9.80
C ILE A 193 -7.88 -3.94 9.56
N VAL A 194 -7.02 -4.09 8.56
CA VAL A 194 -5.94 -3.13 8.27
C VAL A 194 -6.46 -1.88 7.56
N GLN A 195 -7.66 -1.94 6.96
CA GLN A 195 -8.29 -0.85 6.18
C GLN A 195 -7.44 -0.37 5.00
N SER A 196 -6.51 -1.23 4.52
CA SER A 196 -5.61 -0.91 3.41
C SER A 196 -5.24 -2.18 2.63
N SER A 197 -5.69 -2.26 1.38
CA SER A 197 -5.34 -3.36 0.47
C SER A 197 -3.84 -3.37 0.12
N SER A 198 -3.23 -2.19 -0.01
CA SER A 198 -1.78 -2.06 -0.27
C SER A 198 -0.95 -2.58 0.91
N ALA A 199 -1.41 -2.36 2.13
CA ALA A 199 -0.75 -2.87 3.32
C ALA A 199 -0.88 -4.41 3.41
N THR A 200 -2.05 -4.96 3.14
CA THR A 200 -2.27 -6.41 3.06
C THR A 200 -1.36 -7.04 2.00
N LEU A 201 -1.25 -6.39 0.83
CA LEU A 201 -0.33 -6.82 -0.24
C LEU A 201 1.13 -6.80 0.23
N GLY A 202 1.56 -5.76 0.95
CA GLY A 202 2.92 -5.67 1.52
C GLY A 202 3.22 -6.79 2.51
N ILE A 203 2.28 -7.12 3.41
CA ILE A 203 2.38 -8.25 4.33
C ILE A 203 2.52 -9.55 3.54
N THR A 204 1.67 -9.78 2.55
CA THR A 204 1.68 -10.98 1.70
C THR A 204 3.01 -11.13 0.96
N ILE A 205 3.53 -10.04 0.36
CA ILE A 205 4.84 -10.03 -0.31
C ILE A 205 5.97 -10.35 0.67
N SER A 206 5.91 -9.80 1.89
CA SER A 206 6.91 -10.10 2.92
C SER A 206 6.91 -11.58 3.29
N LEU A 207 5.74 -12.18 3.55
CA LEU A 207 5.59 -13.61 3.84
C LEU A 207 6.04 -14.50 2.67
N ALA A 208 5.68 -14.14 1.44
CA ALA A 208 6.09 -14.86 0.24
C ALA A 208 7.61 -14.78 0.01
N SER A 209 8.22 -13.62 0.26
CA SER A 209 9.68 -13.45 0.11
C SER A 209 10.50 -14.30 1.08
N GLN A 210 9.92 -14.69 2.19
CA GLN A 210 10.51 -15.60 3.19
C GLN A 210 10.15 -17.06 2.93
N GLY A 211 9.35 -17.35 1.91
CA GLY A 211 8.90 -18.70 1.58
C GLY A 211 7.97 -19.30 2.63
N VAL A 212 7.26 -18.45 3.38
CA VAL A 212 6.22 -18.85 4.33
C VAL A 212 4.95 -19.24 3.57
N ILE A 213 4.65 -18.52 2.49
CA ILE A 213 3.57 -18.81 1.55
C ILE A 213 4.15 -19.02 0.16
N THR A 214 3.58 -19.95 -0.60
CA THR A 214 3.95 -20.22 -1.99
C THR A 214 3.12 -19.35 -2.95
N TYR A 215 3.63 -19.21 -4.18
CA TYR A 215 2.90 -18.50 -5.24
C TYR A 215 1.90 -19.40 -5.99
N GLU A 216 1.81 -20.67 -5.59
CA GLU A 216 0.90 -21.67 -6.17
C GLU A 216 -0.40 -21.75 -5.39
#